data_033dc51482afc460960e5ad216ef0ea0
#
_entry.id   033dc51482afc460960e5ad216ef0ea0
#
_cell.length_a   1.000
_cell.length_b   1.000
_cell.length_c   1.000
_cell.angle_alpha   90.00
_cell.angle_beta   90.00
_cell.angle_gamma   90.00
#
_symmetry.space_group_name_H-M   'P 1'
#
loop_
_entity.id
_entity.type
_entity.pdbx_description
1 polymer ?
#
loop_
_entity_poly.entity_id
_entity_poly.type
_entity_poly.pdbx_seq_one_letter_code
_entity_poly.pdbx_strand_id
1 'polypeptide(L)'
;LGVERRPSRIPAVDGPGILLWKDLLQSQRTFRLTSVFNWLQIFVLLFIIPVLPDLGSRGLVIVWWIIQLARISIQRLRSDLAVWPVIRQLPISTKKFLLYDFGLCYFLEMLISLAGFFLGGAMFGAQMPGFALLIPGMIAAIFSAAAFDVIRRSNSGLLLNGSVPELSAGGILLGILVAGIPLVLLVAITSGLGMVLAFTLSLGLAYLAFELAAYAFRNLNHERMF
;
A
#
# COMPACT_ATOMS: atom_id res chain seq x y z
N LEU A 1 33.12 -24.77 -2.25
CA LEU A 1 32.59 -23.98 -3.35
C LEU A 1 32.31 -22.58 -2.81
N GLY A 2 33.30 -21.65 -2.96
CA GLY A 2 33.15 -20.25 -2.56
C GLY A 2 32.20 -19.53 -3.51
N VAL A 3 31.05 -19.14 -2.99
CA VAL A 3 30.16 -18.22 -3.71
C VAL A 3 30.83 -16.85 -3.70
N GLU A 4 31.49 -16.47 -4.77
CA GLU A 4 31.95 -15.10 -4.98
C GLU A 4 30.76 -14.15 -4.89
N ARG A 5 30.66 -13.46 -3.76
CA ARG A 5 29.67 -12.38 -3.60
C ARG A 5 30.13 -11.22 -4.48
N ARG A 6 29.48 -11.03 -5.63
CA ARG A 6 29.66 -9.83 -6.42
C ARG A 6 29.37 -8.61 -5.52
N PRO A 7 30.29 -7.67 -5.41
CA PRO A 7 30.08 -6.47 -4.62
C PRO A 7 28.84 -5.75 -5.14
N SER A 8 27.96 -5.32 -4.23
CA SER A 8 26.78 -4.53 -4.62
C SER A 8 27.27 -3.20 -5.20
N ARG A 9 26.80 -2.85 -6.40
CA ARG A 9 27.11 -1.56 -7.04
C ARG A 9 26.46 -0.36 -6.34
N ILE A 10 25.62 -0.62 -5.34
CA ILE A 10 24.89 0.41 -4.62
C ILE A 10 25.64 0.70 -3.34
N PRO A 11 26.05 1.97 -3.07
CA PRO A 11 26.78 2.34 -1.85
C PRO A 11 25.90 2.05 -0.62
N ALA A 12 26.53 1.60 0.46
CA ALA A 12 25.86 1.42 1.73
C ALA A 12 25.42 2.79 2.27
N VAL A 13 24.17 2.87 2.75
CA VAL A 13 23.62 4.07 3.36
C VAL A 13 23.47 3.82 4.85
N ASP A 14 23.98 4.73 5.67
CA ASP A 14 23.89 4.65 7.13
C ASP A 14 22.60 5.25 7.66
N GLY A 15 22.18 4.83 8.85
CA GLY A 15 20.99 5.36 9.54
C GLY A 15 19.64 4.82 9.01
N PRO A 16 18.55 5.60 9.14
CA PRO A 16 17.21 5.15 8.76
C PRO A 16 17.06 4.83 7.27
N GLY A 17 17.93 5.39 6.42
CA GLY A 17 17.98 5.11 4.98
C GLY A 17 18.36 3.66 4.63
N ILE A 18 18.89 2.90 5.59
CA ILE A 18 19.26 1.48 5.39
C ILE A 18 18.07 0.62 4.99
N LEU A 19 16.85 0.98 5.42
CA LEU A 19 15.61 0.28 5.04
C LEU A 19 15.29 0.50 3.56
N LEU A 20 15.36 1.75 3.10
CA LEU A 20 15.18 2.05 1.67
C LEU A 20 16.27 1.37 0.82
N TRP A 21 17.50 1.37 1.29
CA TRP A 21 18.61 0.69 0.63
C TRP A 21 18.42 -0.83 0.58
N LYS A 22 17.96 -1.45 1.69
CA LYS A 22 17.55 -2.86 1.74
C LYS A 22 16.51 -3.16 0.68
N ASP A 23 15.46 -2.34 0.61
CA ASP A 23 14.35 -2.51 -0.32
C ASP A 23 14.80 -2.37 -1.78
N LEU A 24 15.67 -1.42 -2.05
CA LEU A 24 16.24 -1.21 -3.38
C LEU A 24 17.11 -2.40 -3.81
N LEU A 25 17.93 -2.95 -2.91
CA LEU A 25 18.70 -4.18 -3.14
C LEU A 25 17.81 -5.40 -3.29
N GLN A 26 16.77 -5.50 -2.46
CA GLN A 26 15.83 -6.62 -2.51
C GLN A 26 15.00 -6.56 -3.79
N SER A 27 14.58 -5.38 -4.24
CA SER A 27 13.89 -5.20 -5.51
C SER A 27 14.77 -5.58 -6.70
N GLN A 28 16.06 -5.21 -6.70
CA GLN A 28 17.00 -5.64 -7.73
C GLN A 28 17.21 -7.15 -7.79
N ARG A 29 17.23 -7.82 -6.62
CA ARG A 29 17.43 -9.29 -6.55
C ARG A 29 16.15 -10.07 -6.85
N THR A 30 15.00 -9.50 -6.53
CA THR A 30 13.66 -10.11 -6.66
C THR A 30 12.84 -9.49 -7.78
N PHE A 31 13.46 -8.81 -8.77
CA PHE A 31 12.76 -8.33 -9.96
C PHE A 31 12.21 -9.56 -10.71
N ARG A 32 11.11 -10.10 -10.16
CA ARG A 32 10.42 -11.26 -10.71
C ARG A 32 9.37 -10.76 -11.68
N LEU A 33 9.13 -11.54 -12.71
CA LEU A 33 8.01 -11.37 -13.64
C LEU A 33 6.68 -11.09 -12.91
N THR A 34 6.50 -11.68 -11.71
CA THR A 34 5.34 -11.44 -10.84
C THR A 34 5.18 -9.99 -10.40
N SER A 35 6.27 -9.27 -10.10
CA SER A 35 6.21 -7.84 -9.72
C SER A 35 5.81 -6.98 -10.91
N VAL A 36 6.38 -7.24 -12.08
CA VAL A 36 6.02 -6.54 -13.32
C VAL A 36 4.56 -6.79 -13.67
N PHE A 37 4.09 -8.03 -13.51
CA PHE A 37 2.71 -8.39 -13.77
C PHE A 37 1.74 -7.65 -12.82
N ASN A 38 2.06 -7.55 -11.53
CA ASN A 38 1.25 -6.80 -10.57
C ASN A 38 1.18 -5.32 -10.94
N TRP A 39 2.30 -4.69 -11.31
CA TRP A 39 2.33 -3.29 -11.75
C TRP A 39 1.53 -3.06 -13.02
N LEU A 40 1.69 -3.97 -14.00
CA LEU A 40 0.89 -3.93 -15.23
C LEU A 40 -0.60 -4.05 -14.93
N GLN A 41 -0.98 -4.92 -14.01
CA GLN A 41 -2.37 -5.10 -13.62
C GLN A 41 -2.94 -3.83 -12.98
N ILE A 42 -2.21 -3.19 -12.05
CA ILE A 42 -2.62 -1.91 -11.44
C ILE A 42 -2.75 -0.81 -12.51
N PHE A 43 -1.76 -0.71 -13.42
CA PHE A 43 -1.82 0.23 -14.52
C PHE A 43 -3.08 0.02 -15.39
N VAL A 44 -3.33 -1.20 -15.82
CA VAL A 44 -4.49 -1.55 -16.67
C VAL A 44 -5.81 -1.28 -15.98
N LEU A 45 -5.93 -1.59 -14.68
CA LEU A 45 -7.14 -1.31 -13.92
C LEU A 45 -7.46 0.18 -13.90
N LEU A 46 -6.47 1.03 -13.63
CA LEU A 46 -6.67 2.49 -13.61
C LEU A 46 -6.87 3.07 -15.02
N PHE A 47 -6.21 2.48 -16.03
CA PHE A 47 -6.38 2.86 -17.44
C PHE A 47 -7.83 2.63 -17.94
N ILE A 48 -8.47 1.58 -17.46
CA ILE A 48 -9.82 1.22 -17.91
C ILE A 48 -10.91 2.08 -17.23
N ILE A 49 -10.71 2.60 -16.01
CA ILE A 49 -11.74 3.35 -15.27
C ILE A 49 -12.35 4.50 -16.09
N PRO A 50 -11.58 5.37 -16.76
CA PRO A 50 -12.15 6.46 -17.57
C PRO A 50 -12.98 5.97 -18.77
N VAL A 51 -12.68 4.77 -19.28
CA VAL A 51 -13.34 4.18 -20.45
C VAL A 51 -14.74 3.63 -20.13
N LEU A 52 -14.94 3.18 -18.90
CA LEU A 52 -16.19 2.52 -18.51
C LEU A 52 -17.36 3.51 -18.47
N PRO A 53 -18.53 3.15 -19.05
CA PRO A 53 -19.63 4.08 -19.20
C PRO A 53 -20.41 4.32 -17.90
N ASP A 54 -20.57 3.29 -17.07
CA ASP A 54 -21.44 3.31 -15.89
C ASP A 54 -20.69 3.27 -14.57
N LEU A 55 -21.32 3.82 -13.52
CA LEU A 55 -20.74 3.86 -12.16
C LEU A 55 -20.56 2.46 -11.56
N GLY A 56 -21.39 1.51 -11.93
CA GLY A 56 -21.33 0.15 -11.42
C GLY A 56 -20.06 -0.57 -11.87
N SER A 57 -19.76 -0.54 -13.18
CA SER A 57 -18.55 -1.14 -13.74
C SER A 57 -17.27 -0.44 -13.23
N ARG A 58 -17.29 0.90 -13.13
CA ARG A 58 -16.18 1.65 -12.50
C ARG A 58 -15.97 1.22 -11.05
N GLY A 59 -17.05 1.07 -10.28
CA GLY A 59 -16.99 0.62 -8.89
C GLY A 59 -16.35 -0.77 -8.75
N LEU A 60 -16.72 -1.71 -9.61
CA LEU A 60 -16.13 -3.05 -9.62
C LEU A 60 -14.62 -3.02 -9.90
N VAL A 61 -14.18 -2.23 -10.87
CA VAL A 61 -12.75 -2.08 -11.19
C VAL A 61 -12.00 -1.42 -10.04
N ILE A 62 -12.57 -0.41 -9.40
CA ILE A 62 -11.99 0.24 -8.23
C ILE A 62 -11.86 -0.74 -7.06
N VAL A 63 -12.88 -1.54 -6.77
CA VAL A 63 -12.82 -2.57 -5.73
C VAL A 63 -11.70 -3.58 -6.03
N TRP A 64 -11.58 -4.01 -7.29
CA TRP A 64 -10.51 -4.91 -7.70
C TRP A 64 -9.13 -4.27 -7.52
N TRP A 65 -8.97 -3.00 -7.89
CA TRP A 65 -7.74 -2.25 -7.67
C TRP A 65 -7.37 -2.14 -6.17
N ILE A 66 -8.36 -1.87 -5.30
CA ILE A 66 -8.17 -1.84 -3.84
C ILE A 66 -7.67 -3.21 -3.34
N ILE A 67 -8.26 -4.31 -3.81
CA ILE A 67 -7.86 -5.67 -3.44
C ILE A 67 -6.40 -5.93 -3.84
N GLN A 68 -5.99 -5.54 -5.04
CA GLN A 68 -4.62 -5.73 -5.50
C GLN A 68 -3.61 -4.91 -4.68
N LEU A 69 -3.91 -3.66 -4.38
CA LEU A 69 -3.07 -2.83 -3.52
C LEU A 69 -2.94 -3.40 -2.10
N ALA A 70 -4.05 -3.82 -1.50
CA ALA A 70 -4.04 -4.45 -0.18
C ALA A 70 -3.20 -5.74 -0.19
N ARG A 71 -3.31 -6.56 -1.23
CA ARG A 71 -2.52 -7.79 -1.40
C ARG A 71 -1.03 -7.50 -1.44
N ILE A 72 -0.60 -6.53 -2.23
CA ILE A 72 0.82 -6.14 -2.34
C ILE A 72 1.35 -5.68 -0.98
N SER A 73 0.61 -4.80 -0.29
CA SER A 73 0.97 -4.32 1.05
C SER A 73 1.09 -5.46 2.06
N ILE A 74 0.13 -6.39 2.08
CA ILE A 74 0.13 -7.54 2.98
C ILE A 74 1.34 -8.45 2.72
N GLN A 75 1.61 -8.78 1.46
CA GLN A 75 2.74 -9.65 1.10
C GLN A 75 4.07 -9.04 1.51
N ARG A 76 4.25 -7.75 1.30
CA ARG A 76 5.45 -7.02 1.68
C ARG A 76 5.67 -7.03 3.19
N LEU A 77 4.68 -6.58 3.95
CA LEU A 77 4.80 -6.51 5.41
C LEU A 77 5.03 -7.89 6.03
N ARG A 78 4.45 -8.95 5.48
CA ARG A 78 4.70 -10.33 5.92
C ARG A 78 6.16 -10.73 5.76
N SER A 79 6.78 -10.39 4.63
CA SER A 79 8.20 -10.69 4.40
C SER A 79 9.10 -9.99 5.42
N ASP A 80 8.75 -8.78 5.82
CA ASP A 80 9.51 -8.00 6.78
C ASP A 80 9.26 -8.43 8.23
N LEU A 81 8.03 -8.82 8.56
CA LEU A 81 7.72 -9.42 9.86
C LEU A 81 8.42 -10.78 10.07
N ALA A 82 8.68 -11.55 9.00
CA ALA A 82 9.44 -12.79 9.10
C ALA A 82 10.89 -12.57 9.57
N VAL A 83 11.48 -11.42 9.27
CA VAL A 83 12.83 -11.02 9.72
C VAL A 83 12.80 -10.02 10.89
N TRP A 84 11.63 -9.86 11.52
CA TRP A 84 11.40 -8.92 12.62
C TRP A 84 12.40 -9.04 13.79
N PRO A 85 12.84 -10.23 14.25
CA PRO A 85 13.82 -10.32 15.34
C PRO A 85 15.13 -9.58 15.06
N VAL A 86 15.50 -9.47 13.77
CA VAL A 86 16.71 -8.73 13.33
C VAL A 86 16.39 -7.22 13.20
N ILE A 87 15.25 -6.89 12.58
CA ILE A 87 14.84 -5.49 12.36
C ILE A 87 14.62 -4.75 13.69
N ARG A 88 14.11 -5.45 14.71
CA ARG A 88 13.87 -4.90 16.05
C ARG A 88 15.15 -4.38 16.73
N GLN A 89 16.32 -4.90 16.37
CA GLN A 89 17.60 -4.44 16.94
C GLN A 89 18.03 -3.08 16.39
N LEU A 90 17.41 -2.60 15.33
CA LEU A 90 17.70 -1.27 14.78
C LEU A 90 17.08 -0.16 15.66
N PRO A 91 17.82 0.91 15.95
CA PRO A 91 17.33 2.04 16.74
C PRO A 91 16.38 2.94 15.93
N ILE A 92 15.31 2.35 15.39
CA ILE A 92 14.34 3.03 14.52
C ILE A 92 12.97 3.05 15.20
N SER A 93 12.33 4.21 15.24
CA SER A 93 10.97 4.30 15.77
C SER A 93 9.98 3.58 14.85
N THR A 94 8.93 3.00 15.43
CA THR A 94 7.87 2.25 14.73
C THR A 94 7.27 3.03 13.55
N LYS A 95 7.00 4.32 13.74
CA LYS A 95 6.46 5.18 12.68
C LYS A 95 7.43 5.35 11.52
N LYS A 96 8.71 5.56 11.82
CA LYS A 96 9.75 5.68 10.80
C LYS A 96 9.92 4.36 10.04
N PHE A 97 9.89 3.23 10.76
CA PHE A 97 9.95 1.91 10.11
C PHE A 97 8.83 1.75 9.08
N LEU A 98 7.57 1.93 9.49
CA LEU A 98 6.43 1.82 8.57
C LEU A 98 6.51 2.81 7.41
N LEU A 99 6.94 4.05 7.67
CA LEU A 99 7.05 5.07 6.63
C LEU A 99 8.10 4.70 5.57
N TYR A 100 9.26 4.20 6.00
CA TYR A 100 10.33 3.82 5.08
C TYR A 100 9.99 2.52 4.34
N ASP A 101 9.37 1.56 5.03
CA ASP A 101 8.98 0.29 4.44
C ASP A 101 7.91 0.45 3.35
N PHE A 102 6.89 1.27 3.62
CA PHE A 102 5.86 1.53 2.61
C PHE A 102 6.23 2.61 1.60
N GLY A 103 7.17 3.51 1.93
CA GLY A 103 7.42 4.73 1.16
C GLY A 103 7.75 4.49 -0.31
N LEU A 104 8.69 3.58 -0.59
CA LEU A 104 9.08 3.26 -1.97
C LEU A 104 7.93 2.59 -2.73
N CYS A 105 7.27 1.62 -2.11
CA CYS A 105 6.16 0.89 -2.73
C CYS A 105 4.98 1.84 -2.99
N TYR A 106 4.61 2.64 -2.00
CA TYR A 106 3.59 3.67 -2.12
C TYR A 106 3.85 4.62 -3.30
N PHE A 107 5.08 5.12 -3.40
CA PHE A 107 5.45 6.05 -4.47
C PHE A 107 5.35 5.41 -5.86
N LEU A 108 5.83 4.19 -6.02
CA LEU A 108 5.75 3.46 -7.28
C LEU A 108 4.29 3.16 -7.67
N GLU A 109 3.49 2.65 -6.72
CA GLU A 109 2.09 2.35 -6.99
C GLU A 109 1.26 3.61 -7.28
N MET A 110 1.58 4.72 -6.63
CA MET A 110 0.98 6.02 -6.91
C MET A 110 1.31 6.49 -8.34
N LEU A 111 2.58 6.43 -8.74
CA LEU A 111 2.98 6.83 -10.10
C LEU A 111 2.34 5.95 -11.17
N ILE A 112 2.33 4.63 -10.98
CA ILE A 112 1.74 3.68 -11.91
C ILE A 112 0.22 3.91 -12.02
N SER A 113 -0.45 4.10 -10.90
CA SER A 113 -1.88 4.38 -10.84
C SER A 113 -2.24 5.68 -11.55
N LEU A 114 -1.53 6.76 -11.25
CA LEU A 114 -1.73 8.05 -11.91
C LEU A 114 -1.44 7.97 -13.42
N ALA A 115 -0.34 7.33 -13.81
CA ALA A 115 0.02 7.15 -15.22
C ALA A 115 -1.08 6.39 -15.98
N GLY A 116 -1.56 5.27 -15.44
CA GLY A 116 -2.66 4.51 -16.03
C GLY A 116 -3.92 5.36 -16.19
N PHE A 117 -4.32 6.03 -15.12
CA PHE A 117 -5.53 6.86 -15.11
C PHE A 117 -5.47 8.03 -16.09
N PHE A 118 -4.36 8.79 -16.12
CA PHE A 118 -4.20 9.93 -17.04
C PHE A 118 -4.08 9.49 -18.49
N LEU A 119 -3.38 8.39 -18.78
CA LEU A 119 -3.30 7.86 -20.14
C LEU A 119 -4.67 7.38 -20.63
N GLY A 120 -5.43 6.67 -19.79
CA GLY A 120 -6.80 6.29 -20.11
C GLY A 120 -7.69 7.49 -20.37
N GLY A 121 -7.66 8.49 -19.50
CA GLY A 121 -8.40 9.74 -19.67
C GLY A 121 -8.03 10.51 -20.94
N ALA A 122 -6.74 10.59 -21.26
CA ALA A 122 -6.26 11.28 -22.46
C ALA A 122 -6.67 10.56 -23.75
N MET A 123 -6.60 9.22 -23.77
CA MET A 123 -6.96 8.44 -24.97
C MET A 123 -8.46 8.40 -25.26
N PHE A 124 -9.28 8.43 -24.22
CA PHE A 124 -10.74 8.28 -24.36
C PHE A 124 -11.54 9.55 -24.06
N GLY A 125 -10.85 10.67 -23.83
CA GLY A 125 -11.46 11.99 -23.65
C GLY A 125 -12.26 12.16 -22.35
N ALA A 126 -12.17 11.20 -21.42
CA ALA A 126 -12.89 11.23 -20.17
C ALA A 126 -12.06 11.92 -19.07
N GLN A 127 -12.47 13.11 -18.69
CA GLN A 127 -11.81 13.86 -17.62
C GLN A 127 -12.53 13.62 -16.27
N MET A 128 -11.83 13.02 -15.33
CA MET A 128 -12.30 12.81 -13.96
C MET A 128 -11.25 13.34 -12.94
N PRO A 129 -10.96 14.65 -12.93
CA PRO A 129 -9.87 15.21 -12.14
C PRO A 129 -10.05 14.95 -10.63
N GLY A 130 -11.27 14.95 -10.14
CA GLY A 130 -11.58 14.66 -8.74
C GLY A 130 -11.12 13.27 -8.30
N PHE A 131 -11.25 12.26 -9.15
CA PHE A 131 -10.78 10.91 -8.84
C PHE A 131 -9.26 10.84 -8.78
N ALA A 132 -8.55 11.51 -9.70
CA ALA A 132 -7.09 11.56 -9.70
C ALA A 132 -6.52 12.12 -8.39
N LEU A 133 -7.18 13.15 -7.82
CA LEU A 133 -6.79 13.74 -6.54
C LEU A 133 -6.94 12.77 -5.36
N LEU A 134 -7.88 11.82 -5.43
CA LEU A 134 -8.08 10.83 -4.37
C LEU A 134 -7.04 9.71 -4.38
N ILE A 135 -6.45 9.38 -5.53
CA ILE A 135 -5.54 8.23 -5.69
C ILE A 135 -4.44 8.19 -4.61
N PRO A 136 -3.67 9.28 -4.36
CA PRO A 136 -2.62 9.24 -3.34
C PRO A 136 -3.14 8.91 -1.94
N GLY A 137 -4.21 9.57 -1.51
CA GLY A 137 -4.82 9.32 -0.20
C GLY A 137 -5.41 7.92 -0.07
N MET A 138 -6.06 7.42 -1.12
CA MET A 138 -6.62 6.07 -1.15
C MET A 138 -5.52 4.99 -1.03
N ILE A 139 -4.42 5.11 -1.77
CA ILE A 139 -3.30 4.16 -1.68
C ILE A 139 -2.71 4.15 -0.28
N ALA A 140 -2.45 5.33 0.30
CA ALA A 140 -1.92 5.44 1.66
C ALA A 140 -2.87 4.82 2.70
N ALA A 141 -4.18 5.04 2.55
CA ALA A 141 -5.21 4.50 3.42
C ALA A 141 -5.30 2.96 3.31
N ILE A 142 -5.27 2.42 2.09
CA ILE A 142 -5.33 0.98 1.84
C ILE A 142 -4.09 0.29 2.42
N PHE A 143 -2.89 0.83 2.20
CA PHE A 143 -1.65 0.26 2.73
C PHE A 143 -1.66 0.23 4.24
N SER A 144 -2.08 1.33 4.85
CA SER A 144 -2.16 1.46 6.31
C SER A 144 -3.20 0.54 6.94
N ALA A 145 -4.38 0.41 6.32
CA ALA A 145 -5.44 -0.48 6.76
C ALA A 145 -5.02 -1.96 6.66
N ALA A 146 -4.39 -2.33 5.54
CA ALA A 146 -3.84 -3.67 5.33
C ALA A 146 -2.75 -4.00 6.35
N ALA A 147 -1.86 -3.05 6.63
CA ALA A 147 -0.82 -3.19 7.66
C ALA A 147 -1.41 -3.40 9.05
N PHE A 148 -2.39 -2.58 9.43
CA PHE A 148 -3.07 -2.71 10.71
C PHE A 148 -3.64 -4.12 10.92
N ASP A 149 -4.33 -4.67 9.92
CA ASP A 149 -4.92 -6.00 10.02
C ASP A 149 -3.86 -7.11 10.15
N VAL A 150 -2.78 -7.05 9.36
CA VAL A 150 -1.67 -8.00 9.44
C VAL A 150 -1.00 -7.97 10.81
N ILE A 151 -0.71 -6.78 11.34
CA ILE A 151 -0.06 -6.59 12.64
C ILE A 151 -0.96 -7.11 13.76
N ARG A 152 -2.26 -6.77 13.72
CA ARG A 152 -3.24 -7.24 14.71
C ARG A 152 -3.31 -8.77 14.76
N ARG A 153 -3.30 -9.44 13.62
CA ARG A 153 -3.30 -10.91 13.53
C ARG A 153 -1.98 -11.52 13.97
N SER A 154 -0.87 -10.84 13.72
CA SER A 154 0.43 -11.25 14.25
C SER A 154 0.45 -11.29 15.77
N ASN A 155 -0.21 -10.35 16.43
CA ASN A 155 -0.35 -10.32 17.88
C ASN A 155 -1.16 -11.50 18.44
N SER A 156 -2.17 -11.98 17.70
CA SER A 156 -3.02 -13.09 18.14
C SER A 156 -2.36 -14.49 18.03
N GLY A 157 -1.05 -14.57 17.75
CA GLY A 157 -0.31 -15.83 17.68
C GLY A 157 -0.54 -16.66 16.41
N LEU A 158 -1.41 -16.22 15.51
CA LEU A 158 -1.73 -16.90 14.26
C LEU A 158 -0.55 -16.99 13.29
N LEU A 159 0.48 -16.15 13.46
CA LEU A 159 1.73 -16.22 12.70
C LEU A 159 2.61 -17.42 13.06
N LEU A 160 2.53 -17.92 14.29
CA LEU A 160 3.35 -19.03 14.76
C LEU A 160 3.00 -20.35 14.06
N ASN A 161 1.79 -20.49 13.55
CA ASN A 161 1.31 -21.70 12.88
C ASN A 161 1.52 -21.70 11.36
N GLY A 162 2.28 -20.74 10.80
CA GLY A 162 2.59 -20.70 9.36
C GLY A 162 1.42 -20.40 8.42
N SER A 163 0.22 -20.20 8.95
CA SER A 163 -1.05 -20.12 8.20
C SER A 163 -1.66 -18.72 8.20
N VAL A 164 -0.87 -17.65 8.05
CA VAL A 164 -1.48 -16.34 7.77
C VAL A 164 -2.05 -16.40 6.36
N PRO A 165 -3.38 -16.29 6.19
CA PRO A 165 -3.98 -16.35 4.87
C PRO A 165 -3.37 -15.26 3.98
N GLU A 166 -3.07 -15.62 2.74
CA GLU A 166 -2.48 -14.70 1.74
C GLU A 166 -3.37 -13.47 1.50
N LEU A 167 -4.67 -13.63 1.67
CA LEU A 167 -5.66 -12.57 1.67
C LEU A 167 -6.35 -12.51 3.04
N SER A 168 -6.13 -11.43 3.75
CA SER A 168 -6.90 -11.12 4.93
C SER A 168 -8.20 -10.42 4.53
N ALA A 169 -9.33 -11.09 4.68
CA ALA A 169 -10.63 -10.48 4.42
C ALA A 169 -10.84 -9.17 5.22
N GLY A 170 -10.33 -9.13 6.46
CA GLY A 170 -10.41 -7.94 7.32
C GLY A 170 -9.64 -6.75 6.74
N GLY A 171 -8.41 -6.95 6.28
CA GLY A 171 -7.59 -5.89 5.67
C GLY A 171 -8.20 -5.37 4.37
N ILE A 172 -8.76 -6.25 3.55
CA ILE A 172 -9.47 -5.86 2.33
C ILE A 172 -10.72 -5.05 2.66
N LEU A 173 -11.56 -5.53 3.58
CA LEU A 173 -12.77 -4.82 3.98
C LEU A 173 -12.47 -3.45 4.57
N LEU A 174 -11.45 -3.34 5.43
CA LEU A 174 -10.97 -2.05 5.94
C LEU A 174 -10.47 -1.15 4.81
N GLY A 175 -9.71 -1.68 3.87
CA GLY A 175 -9.25 -0.95 2.69
C GLY A 175 -10.41 -0.42 1.86
N ILE A 176 -11.42 -1.24 1.59
CA ILE A 176 -12.64 -0.84 0.86
C ILE A 176 -13.40 0.25 1.63
N LEU A 177 -13.57 0.11 2.94
CA LEU A 177 -14.26 1.11 3.76
C LEU A 177 -13.51 2.46 3.73
N VAL A 178 -12.22 2.44 4.03
CA VAL A 178 -11.42 3.68 4.15
C VAL A 178 -11.25 4.38 2.80
N ALA A 179 -11.08 3.63 1.72
CA ALA A 179 -10.97 4.20 0.37
C ALA A 179 -12.35 4.52 -0.25
N GLY A 180 -13.39 3.76 0.09
CA GLY A 180 -14.73 3.93 -0.45
C GLY A 180 -15.47 5.17 0.06
N ILE A 181 -15.28 5.55 1.33
CA ILE A 181 -15.95 6.73 1.90
C ILE A 181 -15.66 8.02 1.12
N PRO A 182 -14.40 8.41 0.85
CA PRO A 182 -14.10 9.59 0.05
C PRO A 182 -14.67 9.51 -1.38
N LEU A 183 -14.73 8.31 -1.92
CA LEU A 183 -15.23 8.06 -3.27
C LEU A 183 -16.74 8.25 -3.36
N VAL A 184 -17.49 7.74 -2.38
CA VAL A 184 -18.93 8.00 -2.26
C VAL A 184 -19.21 9.48 -2.10
N LEU A 185 -18.42 10.19 -1.29
CA LEU A 185 -18.56 11.62 -1.10
C LEU A 185 -18.29 12.39 -2.40
N LEU A 186 -17.27 12.00 -3.17
CA LEU A 186 -16.97 12.61 -4.47
C LEU A 186 -18.12 12.44 -5.47
N VAL A 187 -18.78 11.28 -5.47
CA VAL A 187 -19.93 11.00 -6.35
C VAL A 187 -21.20 11.71 -5.88
N ALA A 188 -21.41 11.78 -4.56
CA ALA A 188 -22.60 12.41 -3.98
C ALA A 188 -22.59 13.94 -4.12
N ILE A 189 -21.41 14.57 -4.05
CA ILE A 189 -21.26 16.02 -4.12
C ILE A 189 -20.44 16.37 -5.35
N THR A 190 -21.11 16.65 -6.47
CA THR A 190 -20.47 16.93 -7.78
C THR A 190 -19.86 18.33 -7.91
N SER A 191 -19.89 19.13 -6.84
CA SER A 191 -19.33 20.49 -6.83
C SER A 191 -17.83 20.49 -6.52
N GLY A 192 -17.14 21.59 -6.82
CA GLY A 192 -15.72 21.79 -6.45
C GLY A 192 -15.48 21.65 -4.94
N LEU A 193 -16.45 22.03 -4.11
CA LEU A 193 -16.41 21.83 -2.65
C LEU A 193 -16.41 20.35 -2.29
N GLY A 194 -17.17 19.52 -3.00
CA GLY A 194 -17.16 18.07 -2.83
C GLY A 194 -15.79 17.45 -3.12
N MET A 195 -15.08 17.93 -4.13
CA MET A 195 -13.71 17.47 -4.43
C MET A 195 -12.75 17.79 -3.28
N VAL A 196 -12.80 19.00 -2.74
CA VAL A 196 -11.94 19.41 -1.61
C VAL A 196 -12.26 18.61 -0.36
N LEU A 197 -13.54 18.40 -0.05
CA LEU A 197 -13.97 17.60 1.08
C LEU A 197 -13.55 16.13 0.93
N ALA A 198 -13.74 15.53 -0.23
CA ALA A 198 -13.34 14.15 -0.50
C ALA A 198 -11.82 13.98 -0.40
N PHE A 199 -11.05 14.94 -0.90
CA PHE A 199 -9.59 14.94 -0.82
C PHE A 199 -9.11 15.05 0.62
N THR A 200 -9.60 16.04 1.39
CA THR A 200 -9.23 16.21 2.81
C THR A 200 -9.61 15.02 3.65
N LEU A 201 -10.79 14.45 3.40
CA LEU A 201 -11.26 13.24 4.08
C LEU A 201 -10.37 12.03 3.74
N SER A 202 -9.96 11.87 2.48
CA SER A 202 -9.05 10.81 2.04
C SER A 202 -7.72 10.87 2.77
N LEU A 203 -7.11 12.06 2.89
CA LEU A 203 -5.87 12.25 3.63
C LEU A 203 -6.06 12.04 5.14
N GLY A 204 -7.17 12.52 5.70
CA GLY A 204 -7.50 12.31 7.12
C GLY A 204 -7.65 10.84 7.47
N LEU A 205 -8.36 10.08 6.65
CA LEU A 205 -8.53 8.63 6.83
C LEU A 205 -7.20 7.87 6.63
N ALA A 206 -6.38 8.28 5.67
CA ALA A 206 -5.04 7.73 5.48
C ALA A 206 -4.16 7.93 6.72
N TYR A 207 -4.18 9.14 7.28
CA TYR A 207 -3.45 9.47 8.51
C TYR A 207 -3.95 8.64 9.71
N LEU A 208 -5.27 8.55 9.90
CA LEU A 208 -5.87 7.77 10.99
C LEU A 208 -5.51 6.28 10.86
N ALA A 209 -5.61 5.71 9.66
CA ALA A 209 -5.25 4.33 9.40
C ALA A 209 -3.76 4.08 9.69
N PHE A 210 -2.89 5.03 9.33
CA PHE A 210 -1.45 4.97 9.62
C PHE A 210 -1.16 5.02 11.13
N GLU A 211 -1.83 5.90 11.88
CA GLU A 211 -1.68 5.97 13.34
C GLU A 211 -2.15 4.68 14.01
N LEU A 212 -3.26 4.10 13.54
CA LEU A 212 -3.75 2.81 14.05
C LEU A 212 -2.77 1.68 13.76
N ALA A 213 -2.18 1.63 12.57
CA ALA A 213 -1.15 0.65 12.22
C ALA A 213 0.10 0.83 13.10
N ALA A 214 0.56 2.06 13.30
CA ALA A 214 1.70 2.36 14.15
C ALA A 214 1.43 2.03 15.64
N TYR A 215 0.22 2.25 16.12
CA TYR A 215 -0.21 1.87 17.45
C TYR A 215 -0.21 0.34 17.64
N ALA A 216 -0.83 -0.39 16.71
CA ALA A 216 -0.84 -1.85 16.72
C ALA A 216 0.57 -2.43 16.70
N PHE A 217 1.46 -1.84 15.91
CA PHE A 217 2.86 -2.25 15.79
C PHE A 217 3.65 -2.02 17.09
N ARG A 218 3.37 -0.94 17.81
CA ARG A 218 3.98 -0.66 19.11
C ARG A 218 3.61 -1.72 20.14
N ASN A 219 2.36 -2.15 20.15
CA ASN A 219 1.86 -3.16 21.07
C ASN A 219 2.46 -4.56 20.79
N LEU A 220 2.80 -4.86 19.54
CA LEU A 220 3.51 -6.10 19.16
C LEU A 220 4.82 -6.28 19.94
N ASN A 221 5.48 -5.20 20.32
CA ASN A 221 6.74 -5.24 21.07
C ASN A 221 6.53 -5.54 22.57
N HIS A 222 5.38 -5.21 23.14
CA HIS A 222 5.13 -5.39 24.57
C HIS A 222 4.69 -6.82 24.93
N GLU A 223 3.87 -7.46 24.11
CA GLU A 223 3.32 -8.79 24.40
C GLU A 223 4.32 -9.93 24.24
N ARG A 224 5.47 -9.71 23.59
CA ARG A 224 6.53 -10.70 23.41
C ARG A 224 7.70 -10.59 24.41
N MET A 225 7.61 -9.69 25.39
CA MET A 225 8.63 -9.54 26.43
C MET A 225 8.33 -10.37 27.68
N PHE A 226 7.23 -11.05 27.74
CA PHE A 226 6.80 -11.96 28.80
C PHE A 226 6.38 -13.29 28.18
#